data_d802c5f5e3fa5916d47e0f8a4eceeaf0
#
_entry.id   d802c5f5e3fa5916d47e0f8a4eceeaf0
#
_cell.length_a   1.000
_cell.length_b   1.000
_cell.length_c   1.000
_cell.angle_alpha   90.00
_cell.angle_beta   90.00
_cell.angle_gamma   90.00
#
_symmetry.space_group_name_H-M   'P 1'
#
loop_
_entity.id
_entity.type
_entity.pdbx_description
1 polymer ?
#
loop_
_entity_poly.entity_id
_entity_poly.type
_entity_poly.pdbx_seq_one_letter_code
_entity_poly.pdbx_strand_id
1 'polypeptide(L)'
;QHNVSYYGRRQGGRLVGRQLGSSKADVKPVLEQAQWVLLAEGGQGSVRDSAGTLDRAVRTSGVFVLDETFPRPEGGTYSLWRRSADSMEPVLFQERFPALAAGLSQGPPGLDAVFNSIAVEHMLDGHFLYRKPLKKQALSRLANNPSDKEARWTLALLAVLANRPSEAAEQFAALEALLPENPWPSAYRSVVTLAGWNPWGASSVAAAARQQHGDQPVLVGLDAISAVLGGGLWRLPEAVQSLPPAVRAVEKSLNSQENTSN
;
A
#
# COMPACT_ATOMS: atom_id res chain seq x y z
N GLN A 1 7.29 -20.96 11.55
CA GLN A 1 7.24 -19.56 11.10
C GLN A 1 8.10 -18.65 11.99
N HIS A 2 7.80 -18.56 13.29
CA HIS A 2 8.58 -17.72 14.21
C HIS A 2 10.04 -18.17 14.35
N ASN A 3 10.28 -19.45 14.27
CA ASN A 3 11.61 -20.04 14.40
C ASN A 3 12.56 -19.61 13.28
N VAL A 4 12.10 -19.55 12.03
CA VAL A 4 12.94 -19.13 10.89
C VAL A 4 13.45 -17.70 11.09
N SER A 5 12.57 -16.77 11.39
CA SER A 5 12.95 -15.37 11.65
C SER A 5 13.80 -15.22 12.92
N TYR A 6 13.53 -15.99 13.98
CA TYR A 6 14.28 -15.96 15.22
C TYR A 6 15.72 -16.44 15.03
N TYR A 7 15.90 -17.65 14.46
CA TYR A 7 17.22 -18.22 14.28
C TYR A 7 18.02 -17.48 13.21
N GLY A 8 17.37 -16.99 12.14
CA GLY A 8 18.01 -16.14 11.15
C GLY A 8 18.62 -14.88 11.75
N ARG A 9 17.88 -14.18 12.64
CA ARG A 9 18.41 -13.01 13.36
C ARG A 9 19.54 -13.36 14.31
N ARG A 10 19.42 -14.48 15.03
CA ARG A 10 20.44 -14.95 15.96
C ARG A 10 21.76 -15.26 15.26
N GLN A 11 21.69 -15.67 14.00
CA GLN A 11 22.86 -15.92 13.14
C GLN A 11 23.33 -14.67 12.38
N GLY A 12 22.80 -13.48 12.71
CA GLY A 12 23.18 -12.22 12.07
C GLY A 12 22.49 -11.93 10.74
N GLY A 13 21.60 -12.82 10.27
CA GLY A 13 20.81 -12.64 9.05
C GLY A 13 19.58 -11.76 9.24
N ARG A 14 19.09 -11.21 8.12
CA ARG A 14 17.84 -10.42 8.06
C ARG A 14 16.69 -11.24 7.45
N LEU A 15 16.58 -12.51 7.85
CA LEU A 15 15.52 -13.38 7.38
C LEU A 15 14.16 -12.98 7.95
N VAL A 16 13.20 -12.80 7.07
CA VAL A 16 11.78 -12.63 7.40
C VAL A 16 11.05 -13.85 6.86
N GLY A 17 10.39 -14.59 7.73
CA GLY A 17 9.57 -15.74 7.35
C GLY A 17 8.08 -15.44 7.56
N ARG A 18 7.26 -15.74 6.56
CA ARG A 18 5.80 -15.62 6.60
C ARG A 18 5.16 -16.95 6.25
N GLN A 19 4.06 -17.26 6.91
CA GLN A 19 3.21 -18.39 6.55
C GLN A 19 2.13 -17.88 5.60
N LEU A 20 2.12 -18.42 4.40
CA LEU A 20 1.17 -18.09 3.34
C LEU A 20 0.35 -19.33 2.97
N GLY A 21 -0.59 -19.16 2.04
CA GLY A 21 -1.48 -20.22 1.60
C GLY A 21 -2.84 -20.20 2.31
N SER A 22 -3.16 -19.12 3.04
CA SER A 22 -4.50 -18.90 3.59
C SER A 22 -5.52 -18.43 2.55
N SER A 23 -5.04 -17.88 1.43
CA SER A 23 -5.82 -17.38 0.30
C SER A 23 -5.21 -17.79 -1.03
N LYS A 24 -6.04 -17.98 -2.07
CA LYS A 24 -5.55 -18.16 -3.45
C LYS A 24 -4.84 -16.90 -3.99
N ALA A 25 -5.17 -15.73 -3.46
CA ALA A 25 -4.52 -14.47 -3.78
C ALA A 25 -3.03 -14.43 -3.40
N ASP A 26 -2.58 -15.31 -2.48
CA ASP A 26 -1.17 -15.40 -2.06
C ASP A 26 -0.25 -15.90 -3.19
N VAL A 27 -0.78 -16.58 -4.22
CA VAL A 27 0.02 -17.21 -5.28
C VAL A 27 0.80 -16.17 -6.07
N LYS A 28 0.11 -15.16 -6.62
CA LYS A 28 0.74 -14.13 -7.47
C LYS A 28 1.88 -13.40 -6.74
N PRO A 29 1.69 -12.85 -5.53
CA PRO A 29 2.77 -12.20 -4.80
C PRO A 29 3.97 -13.09 -4.50
N VAL A 30 3.75 -14.36 -4.18
CA VAL A 30 4.84 -15.31 -3.95
C VAL A 30 5.64 -15.53 -5.23
N LEU A 31 4.98 -15.79 -6.36
CA LEU A 31 5.66 -15.98 -7.63
C LEU A 31 6.44 -14.73 -8.07
N GLU A 32 5.93 -13.55 -7.81
CA GLU A 32 6.55 -12.30 -8.23
C GLU A 32 7.69 -11.83 -7.31
N GLN A 33 7.60 -12.08 -5.99
CA GLN A 33 8.44 -11.37 -5.02
C GLN A 33 9.22 -12.26 -4.05
N ALA A 34 8.80 -13.52 -3.82
CA ALA A 34 9.52 -14.38 -2.88
C ALA A 34 10.87 -14.81 -3.43
N GLN A 35 11.91 -14.77 -2.60
CA GLN A 35 13.25 -15.30 -2.92
C GLN A 35 13.33 -16.80 -2.59
N TRP A 36 12.70 -17.20 -1.50
CA TRP A 36 12.72 -18.56 -0.99
C TRP A 36 11.31 -18.99 -0.59
N VAL A 37 10.99 -20.23 -0.87
CA VAL A 37 9.73 -20.86 -0.42
C VAL A 37 10.07 -22.19 0.25
N LEU A 38 9.58 -22.38 1.47
CA LEU A 38 9.67 -23.64 2.19
C LEU A 38 8.31 -24.33 2.13
N LEU A 39 8.25 -25.47 1.47
CA LEU A 39 7.06 -26.32 1.41
C LEU A 39 7.21 -27.51 2.35
N ALA A 40 6.09 -27.98 2.89
CA ALA A 40 6.07 -29.14 3.77
C ALA A 40 5.17 -30.22 3.16
N GLU A 41 5.66 -31.46 3.14
CA GLU A 41 4.97 -32.65 2.67
C GLU A 41 4.71 -33.63 3.81
N GLY A 42 3.67 -34.44 3.67
CA GLY A 42 3.28 -35.43 4.68
C GLY A 42 2.21 -34.91 5.63
N GLY A 43 1.85 -35.69 6.62
CA GLY A 43 0.70 -35.45 7.51
C GLY A 43 0.72 -34.11 8.23
N GLN A 44 0.16 -33.10 7.60
CA GLN A 44 0.05 -31.72 8.13
C GLN A 44 -1.31 -31.46 8.76
N GLY A 45 -2.14 -32.47 8.95
CA GLY A 45 -3.53 -32.30 9.33
C GLY A 45 -4.36 -31.71 8.19
N SER A 46 -5.39 -30.94 8.52
CA SER A 46 -6.24 -30.29 7.52
C SER A 46 -5.50 -29.14 6.83
N VAL A 47 -5.01 -29.38 5.62
CA VAL A 47 -4.40 -28.35 4.77
C VAL A 47 -5.51 -27.67 3.97
N ARG A 48 -5.51 -26.33 3.90
CA ARG A 48 -6.48 -25.59 3.10
C ARG A 48 -6.19 -25.79 1.60
N ASP A 49 -7.24 -25.84 0.77
CA ASP A 49 -7.12 -25.97 -0.69
C ASP A 49 -6.24 -24.86 -1.30
N SER A 50 -6.28 -23.66 -0.73
CA SER A 50 -5.43 -22.53 -1.12
C SER A 50 -3.95 -22.81 -0.92
N ALA A 51 -3.57 -23.52 0.16
CA ALA A 51 -2.17 -23.92 0.39
C ALA A 51 -1.71 -24.95 -0.64
N GLY A 52 -2.56 -25.91 -1.01
CA GLY A 52 -2.30 -26.86 -2.09
C GLY A 52 -2.17 -26.17 -3.46
N THR A 53 -2.92 -25.08 -3.69
CA THR A 53 -2.80 -24.27 -4.90
C THR A 53 -1.46 -23.54 -4.95
N LEU A 54 -1.02 -22.95 -3.84
CA LEU A 54 0.29 -22.30 -3.73
C LEU A 54 1.43 -23.29 -3.90
N ASP A 55 1.37 -24.47 -3.24
CA ASP A 55 2.37 -25.55 -3.37
C ASP A 55 2.53 -25.96 -4.84
N ARG A 56 1.42 -26.23 -5.52
CA ARG A 56 1.44 -26.59 -6.94
C ARG A 56 2.05 -25.47 -7.79
N ALA A 57 1.65 -24.22 -7.57
CA ALA A 57 2.17 -23.09 -8.32
C ALA A 57 3.68 -22.92 -8.15
N VAL A 58 4.23 -23.06 -6.95
CA VAL A 58 5.67 -23.03 -6.71
C VAL A 58 6.40 -24.11 -7.49
N ARG A 59 5.88 -25.35 -7.46
CA ARG A 59 6.52 -26.51 -8.14
C ARG A 59 6.46 -26.46 -9.65
N THR A 60 5.40 -25.86 -10.23
CA THR A 60 5.14 -25.95 -11.68
C THR A 60 5.40 -24.64 -12.43
N SER A 61 5.63 -23.52 -11.75
CA SER A 61 5.79 -22.20 -12.39
C SER A 61 7.11 -22.03 -13.17
N GLY A 62 8.13 -22.85 -12.87
CA GLY A 62 9.50 -22.62 -13.37
C GLY A 62 10.23 -21.43 -12.72
N VAL A 63 9.53 -20.66 -11.86
CA VAL A 63 10.11 -19.51 -11.14
C VAL A 63 11.09 -19.95 -10.07
N PHE A 64 10.84 -21.12 -9.47
CA PHE A 64 11.66 -21.67 -8.40
C PHE A 64 12.29 -22.99 -8.80
N VAL A 65 13.48 -23.24 -8.27
CA VAL A 65 14.18 -24.52 -8.37
C VAL A 65 14.33 -25.11 -6.98
N LEU A 66 14.20 -26.43 -6.88
CA LEU A 66 14.43 -27.15 -5.63
C LEU A 66 15.91 -27.01 -5.24
N ASP A 67 16.16 -26.50 -4.05
CA ASP A 67 17.50 -26.28 -3.52
C ASP A 67 17.91 -27.40 -2.57
N GLU A 68 17.05 -27.68 -1.58
CA GLU A 68 17.35 -28.70 -0.55
C GLU A 68 16.08 -29.34 0.01
N THR A 69 16.23 -30.56 0.55
CA THR A 69 15.15 -31.26 1.24
C THR A 69 15.60 -31.72 2.63
N PHE A 70 14.72 -31.61 3.59
CA PHE A 70 14.97 -31.96 5.00
C PHE A 70 13.91 -32.94 5.49
N PRO A 71 14.27 -34.02 6.20
CA PRO A 71 13.30 -34.91 6.82
C PRO A 71 12.56 -34.19 7.96
N ARG A 72 11.27 -34.49 8.08
CA ARG A 72 10.45 -34.03 9.22
C ARG A 72 10.49 -35.06 10.35
N PRO A 73 10.52 -34.63 11.61
CA PRO A 73 10.48 -35.54 12.76
C PRO A 73 9.24 -36.45 12.80
N GLU A 74 8.12 -35.94 12.27
CA GLU A 74 6.82 -36.62 12.27
C GLU A 74 6.55 -37.40 10.97
N GLY A 75 7.56 -37.57 10.12
CA GLY A 75 7.45 -38.17 8.80
C GLY A 75 7.11 -37.14 7.71
N GLY A 76 7.53 -37.45 6.48
CA GLY A 76 7.47 -36.52 5.34
C GLY A 76 8.72 -35.64 5.22
N THR A 77 8.66 -34.60 4.39
CA THR A 77 9.80 -33.76 4.07
C THR A 77 9.45 -32.29 4.10
N TYR A 78 10.45 -31.46 4.37
CA TYR A 78 10.47 -30.06 3.96
C TYR A 78 11.28 -29.93 2.67
N SER A 79 10.76 -29.21 1.68
CA SER A 79 11.49 -28.86 0.47
C SER A 79 11.71 -27.35 0.44
N LEU A 80 12.97 -26.95 0.34
CA LEU A 80 13.38 -25.55 0.19
C LEU A 80 13.53 -25.25 -1.28
N TRP A 81 12.80 -24.23 -1.74
CA TRP A 81 12.80 -23.79 -3.12
C TRP A 81 13.42 -22.40 -3.18
N ARG A 82 14.37 -22.22 -4.06
CA ARG A 82 15.03 -20.94 -4.32
C ARG A 82 14.57 -20.39 -5.66
N ARG A 83 14.41 -19.07 -5.74
CA ARG A 83 14.14 -18.42 -7.04
C ARG A 83 15.22 -18.78 -8.04
N SER A 84 14.82 -19.17 -9.26
CA SER A 84 15.74 -19.49 -10.35
C SER A 84 16.52 -18.25 -10.78
N ALA A 85 17.79 -18.41 -11.11
CA ALA A 85 18.59 -17.33 -11.67
C ALA A 85 18.08 -16.86 -13.05
N ASP A 86 17.39 -17.74 -13.77
CA ASP A 86 16.77 -17.42 -15.07
C ASP A 86 15.44 -16.67 -14.93
N SER A 87 14.87 -16.61 -13.71
CA SER A 87 13.67 -15.84 -13.45
C SER A 87 14.01 -14.37 -13.19
N MET A 88 13.11 -13.47 -13.61
CA MET A 88 13.28 -12.04 -13.38
C MET A 88 13.47 -11.74 -11.89
N GLU A 89 14.54 -11.01 -11.57
CA GLU A 89 14.81 -10.62 -10.18
C GLU A 89 13.72 -9.65 -9.68
N PRO A 90 13.17 -9.89 -8.49
CA PRO A 90 12.11 -9.01 -7.97
C PRO A 90 12.68 -7.62 -7.72
N VAL A 91 12.04 -6.61 -8.28
CA VAL A 91 12.34 -5.21 -7.93
C VAL A 91 11.97 -4.98 -6.47
N LEU A 92 12.93 -4.55 -5.67
CA LEU A 92 12.70 -4.30 -4.26
C LEU A 92 11.60 -3.27 -4.07
N PHE A 93 10.69 -3.53 -3.13
CA PHE A 93 9.56 -2.62 -2.86
C PHE A 93 10.01 -1.19 -2.58
N GLN A 94 11.12 -1.02 -1.88
CA GLN A 94 11.70 0.29 -1.62
C GLN A 94 12.13 1.05 -2.88
N GLU A 95 12.48 0.37 -3.98
CA GLU A 95 12.90 1.01 -5.24
C GLU A 95 11.69 1.52 -6.03
N ARG A 96 10.58 0.78 -6.00
CA ARG A 96 9.34 1.16 -6.69
C ARG A 96 8.42 2.06 -5.86
N PHE A 97 8.62 2.13 -4.54
CA PHE A 97 7.75 2.89 -3.64
C PHE A 97 7.65 4.38 -3.97
N PRO A 98 8.71 5.12 -4.33
CA PRO A 98 8.58 6.54 -4.69
C PRO A 98 7.66 6.77 -5.89
N ALA A 99 7.81 5.99 -6.95
CA ALA A 99 6.94 6.07 -8.13
C ALA A 99 5.50 5.67 -7.79
N LEU A 100 5.32 4.63 -6.97
CA LEU A 100 4.01 4.22 -6.46
C LEU A 100 3.35 5.35 -5.65
N ALA A 101 4.08 5.99 -4.73
CA ALA A 101 3.58 7.12 -3.96
C ALA A 101 3.20 8.32 -4.84
N ALA A 102 4.00 8.62 -5.88
CA ALA A 102 3.69 9.66 -6.86
C ALA A 102 2.40 9.36 -7.66
N GLY A 103 2.04 8.09 -7.80
CA GLY A 103 0.78 7.65 -8.40
C GLY A 103 -0.47 8.17 -7.69
N LEU A 104 -0.38 8.56 -6.41
CA LEU A 104 -1.47 9.24 -5.68
C LEU A 104 -1.93 10.53 -6.39
N SER A 105 -1.07 11.16 -7.20
CA SER A 105 -1.43 12.31 -8.03
C SER A 105 -2.56 12.04 -9.03
N GLN A 106 -2.83 10.78 -9.33
CA GLN A 106 -3.89 10.32 -10.23
C GLN A 106 -5.26 10.19 -9.53
N GLY A 107 -5.30 10.38 -8.20
CA GLY A 107 -6.53 10.24 -7.42
C GLY A 107 -6.88 8.78 -7.09
N PRO A 108 -8.21 8.41 -7.14
CA PRO A 108 -8.65 7.09 -6.70
C PRO A 108 -7.95 5.92 -7.35
N PRO A 109 -7.67 5.91 -8.68
CA PRO A 109 -6.91 4.83 -9.31
C PRO A 109 -5.51 4.67 -8.76
N GLY A 110 -4.79 5.78 -8.56
CA GLY A 110 -3.47 5.76 -7.94
C GLY A 110 -3.52 5.30 -6.49
N LEU A 111 -4.55 5.70 -5.75
CA LEU A 111 -4.77 5.27 -4.38
C LEU A 111 -5.02 3.76 -4.28
N ASP A 112 -5.83 3.20 -5.18
CA ASP A 112 -6.09 1.75 -5.26
C ASP A 112 -4.80 0.97 -5.55
N ALA A 113 -4.03 1.40 -6.55
CA ALA A 113 -2.74 0.79 -6.89
C ALA A 113 -1.76 0.82 -5.70
N VAL A 114 -1.73 1.93 -4.96
CA VAL A 114 -0.93 2.08 -3.73
C VAL A 114 -1.37 1.07 -2.67
N PHE A 115 -2.67 1.00 -2.36
CA PHE A 115 -3.16 0.09 -1.33
C PHE A 115 -2.93 -1.37 -1.67
N ASN A 116 -3.17 -1.76 -2.92
CA ASN A 116 -2.94 -3.13 -3.39
C ASN A 116 -1.46 -3.50 -3.28
N SER A 117 -0.55 -2.63 -3.72
CA SER A 117 0.90 -2.87 -3.62
C SER A 117 1.39 -2.94 -2.17
N ILE A 118 0.88 -2.07 -1.30
CA ILE A 118 1.23 -2.07 0.12
C ILE A 118 0.67 -3.30 0.82
N ALA A 119 -0.55 -3.73 0.50
CA ALA A 119 -1.15 -4.94 1.07
C ALA A 119 -0.30 -6.18 0.73
N VAL A 120 0.16 -6.29 -0.51
CA VAL A 120 1.06 -7.37 -0.95
C VAL A 120 2.38 -7.32 -0.18
N GLU A 121 3.02 -6.15 -0.09
CA GLU A 121 4.29 -6.01 0.63
C GLU A 121 4.14 -6.31 2.11
N HIS A 122 3.08 -5.83 2.75
CA HIS A 122 2.82 -6.10 4.16
C HIS A 122 2.47 -7.57 4.43
N MET A 123 1.93 -8.26 3.44
CA MET A 123 1.74 -9.71 3.50
C MET A 123 3.09 -10.45 3.51
N LEU A 124 4.05 -10.01 2.68
CA LEU A 124 5.38 -10.61 2.55
C LEU A 124 6.35 -10.12 3.63
N ASP A 125 6.42 -8.80 3.88
CA ASP A 125 7.25 -8.17 4.92
C ASP A 125 6.40 -7.56 6.04
N GLY A 126 6.11 -8.34 7.05
CA GLY A 126 5.38 -7.87 8.24
C GLY A 126 6.17 -6.96 9.17
N HIS A 127 7.41 -6.62 8.85
CA HIS A 127 8.28 -5.77 9.67
C HIS A 127 8.43 -4.36 9.10
N PHE A 128 7.90 -4.10 7.92
CA PHE A 128 7.92 -2.78 7.26
C PHE A 128 9.32 -2.15 7.21
N LEU A 129 10.32 -2.97 6.88
CA LEU A 129 11.74 -2.58 6.92
C LEU A 129 12.06 -1.44 5.94
N TYR A 130 11.27 -1.29 4.89
CA TYR A 130 11.42 -0.25 3.87
C TYR A 130 11.18 1.18 4.40
N ARG A 131 10.40 1.36 5.49
CA ARG A 131 9.96 2.70 5.94
C ARG A 131 11.10 3.62 6.34
N LYS A 132 12.07 3.12 7.13
CA LYS A 132 13.18 3.93 7.62
C LYS A 132 14.14 4.37 6.50
N PRO A 133 14.65 3.47 5.64
CA PRO A 133 15.51 3.88 4.53
C PRO A 133 14.82 4.83 3.56
N LEU A 134 13.54 4.59 3.20
CA LEU A 134 12.79 5.49 2.33
C LEU A 134 12.60 6.87 2.94
N LYS A 135 12.26 6.98 4.23
CA LYS A 135 12.16 8.29 4.90
C LYS A 135 13.49 9.04 4.83
N LYS A 136 14.61 8.37 5.11
CA LYS A 136 15.95 8.97 5.03
C LYS A 136 16.28 9.43 3.61
N GLN A 137 16.01 8.60 2.61
CA GLN A 137 16.26 8.93 1.20
C GLN A 137 15.42 10.13 0.75
N ALA A 138 14.13 10.15 1.03
CA ALA A 138 13.24 11.25 0.65
C ALA A 138 13.63 12.57 1.33
N LEU A 139 14.02 12.55 2.60
CA LEU A 139 14.51 13.73 3.30
C LEU A 139 15.84 14.25 2.69
N SER A 140 16.75 13.36 2.30
CA SER A 140 18.00 13.74 1.63
C SER A 140 17.73 14.38 0.25
N ARG A 141 16.75 13.83 -0.51
CA ARG A 141 16.34 14.41 -1.80
C ARG A 141 15.76 15.81 -1.60
N LEU A 142 14.90 16.02 -0.60
CA LEU A 142 14.32 17.34 -0.30
C LEU A 142 15.35 18.36 0.19
N ALA A 143 16.40 17.93 0.90
CA ALA A 143 17.49 18.82 1.29
C ALA A 143 18.24 19.36 0.08
N ASN A 144 18.38 18.55 -0.99
CA ASN A 144 19.02 18.95 -2.24
C ASN A 144 18.06 19.66 -3.20
N ASN A 145 16.79 19.28 -3.21
CA ASN A 145 15.75 19.86 -4.05
C ASN A 145 14.43 19.97 -3.27
N PRO A 146 14.14 21.11 -2.65
CA PRO A 146 12.90 21.34 -1.90
C PRO A 146 11.61 21.16 -2.71
N SER A 147 11.68 21.24 -4.04
CA SER A 147 10.55 21.06 -4.96
C SER A 147 10.41 19.63 -5.50
N ASP A 148 11.13 18.66 -4.94
CA ASP A 148 11.03 17.26 -5.35
C ASP A 148 9.67 16.66 -4.97
N LYS A 149 8.78 16.61 -5.97
CA LYS A 149 7.40 16.15 -5.83
C LYS A 149 7.33 14.68 -5.40
N GLU A 150 8.17 13.84 -5.99
CA GLU A 150 8.19 12.40 -5.69
C GLU A 150 8.63 12.14 -4.23
N ALA A 151 9.65 12.87 -3.76
CA ALA A 151 10.08 12.77 -2.37
C ALA A 151 8.99 13.24 -1.38
N ARG A 152 8.21 14.27 -1.75
CA ARG A 152 7.08 14.73 -0.93
C ARG A 152 5.93 13.72 -0.91
N TRP A 153 5.56 13.15 -2.06
CA TRP A 153 4.57 12.06 -2.10
C TRP A 153 5.01 10.87 -1.26
N THR A 154 6.30 10.50 -1.36
CA THR A 154 6.89 9.43 -0.54
C THR A 154 6.74 9.71 0.95
N LEU A 155 7.07 10.92 1.42
CA LEU A 155 6.95 11.28 2.84
C LEU A 155 5.49 11.35 3.28
N ALA A 156 4.60 11.89 2.47
CA ALA A 156 3.16 11.93 2.76
C ALA A 156 2.61 10.52 2.97
N LEU A 157 2.88 9.61 2.05
CA LEU A 157 2.43 8.22 2.15
C LEU A 157 3.04 7.50 3.35
N LEU A 158 4.34 7.67 3.61
CA LEU A 158 4.98 7.10 4.79
C LEU A 158 4.39 7.62 6.11
N ALA A 159 4.00 8.90 6.16
CA ALA A 159 3.34 9.49 7.31
C ALA A 159 1.92 8.91 7.52
N VAL A 160 1.15 8.74 6.44
CA VAL A 160 -0.15 8.04 6.47
C VAL A 160 0.00 6.62 7.02
N LEU A 161 0.93 5.84 6.46
CA LEU A 161 1.20 4.46 6.89
C LEU A 161 1.74 4.36 8.33
N ALA A 162 2.30 5.43 8.87
CA ALA A 162 2.77 5.51 10.24
C ALA A 162 1.69 6.07 11.20
N ASN A 163 0.48 6.34 10.72
CA ASN A 163 -0.60 7.00 11.46
C ASN A 163 -0.18 8.36 12.05
N ARG A 164 0.46 9.19 11.23
CA ARG A 164 0.92 10.55 11.59
C ARG A 164 0.23 11.59 10.73
N PRO A 165 -1.05 11.88 10.99
CA PRO A 165 -1.88 12.72 10.11
C PRO A 165 -1.34 14.14 9.95
N SER A 166 -0.74 14.74 11.00
CA SER A 166 -0.17 16.09 10.91
C SER A 166 1.05 16.13 9.98
N GLU A 167 1.98 15.16 10.09
CA GLU A 167 3.13 15.07 9.17
C GLU A 167 2.66 14.86 7.72
N ALA A 168 1.62 14.05 7.51
CA ALA A 168 1.04 13.84 6.18
C ALA A 168 0.41 15.12 5.63
N ALA A 169 -0.37 15.86 6.44
CA ALA A 169 -1.01 17.11 6.04
C ALA A 169 0.01 18.18 5.62
N GLU A 170 1.15 18.28 6.31
CA GLU A 170 2.26 19.18 5.92
C GLU A 170 2.82 18.85 4.53
N GLN A 171 3.03 17.56 4.23
CA GLN A 171 3.55 17.16 2.93
C GLN A 171 2.52 17.39 1.82
N PHE A 172 1.24 17.12 2.07
CA PHE A 172 0.17 17.42 1.12
C PHE A 172 0.01 18.93 0.89
N ALA A 173 0.14 19.77 1.92
CA ALA A 173 0.12 21.23 1.77
C ALA A 173 1.27 21.73 0.86
N ALA A 174 2.46 21.13 1.02
CA ALA A 174 3.59 21.46 0.13
C ALA A 174 3.35 20.98 -1.31
N LEU A 175 2.66 19.84 -1.50
CA LEU A 175 2.27 19.35 -2.81
C LEU A 175 1.19 20.21 -3.47
N GLU A 176 0.23 20.76 -2.72
CA GLU A 176 -0.74 21.75 -3.21
C GLU A 176 -0.04 22.93 -3.89
N ALA A 177 0.98 23.48 -3.23
CA ALA A 177 1.75 24.59 -3.76
C ALA A 177 2.57 24.23 -5.02
N LEU A 178 3.06 22.98 -5.11
CA LEU A 178 3.85 22.48 -6.23
C LEU A 178 3.01 21.98 -7.41
N LEU A 179 1.74 21.68 -7.18
CA LEU A 179 0.80 21.11 -8.14
C LEU A 179 -0.55 21.84 -8.12
N PRO A 180 -0.56 23.17 -8.40
CA PRO A 180 -1.75 23.99 -8.21
C PRO A 180 -2.95 23.58 -9.07
N GLU A 181 -2.73 22.83 -10.16
CA GLU A 181 -3.80 22.33 -11.05
C GLU A 181 -4.34 20.96 -10.61
N ASN A 182 -3.70 20.31 -9.64
CA ASN A 182 -4.09 18.97 -9.20
C ASN A 182 -4.91 19.04 -7.90
N PRO A 183 -6.18 18.59 -7.89
CA PRO A 183 -7.04 18.65 -6.71
C PRO A 183 -6.69 17.61 -5.63
N TRP A 184 -5.94 16.56 -5.98
CA TRP A 184 -5.76 15.42 -5.10
C TRP A 184 -4.90 15.69 -3.86
N PRO A 185 -3.83 16.51 -3.90
CA PRO A 185 -3.14 16.91 -2.67
C PRO A 185 -4.09 17.53 -1.64
N SER A 186 -4.98 18.43 -2.07
CA SER A 186 -5.97 19.07 -1.19
C SER A 186 -7.00 18.07 -0.67
N ALA A 187 -7.49 17.18 -1.53
CA ALA A 187 -8.41 16.12 -1.11
C ALA A 187 -7.78 15.22 -0.03
N TYR A 188 -6.56 14.74 -0.26
CA TYR A 188 -5.84 13.92 0.73
C TYR A 188 -5.51 14.69 2.00
N ARG A 189 -5.13 15.97 1.90
CA ARG A 189 -4.92 16.83 3.06
C ARG A 189 -6.18 16.97 3.91
N SER A 190 -7.34 17.19 3.28
CA SER A 190 -8.62 17.21 3.98
C SER A 190 -8.87 15.89 4.72
N VAL A 191 -8.70 14.74 4.04
CA VAL A 191 -8.89 13.41 4.63
C VAL A 191 -7.97 13.18 5.84
N VAL A 192 -6.67 13.46 5.71
CA VAL A 192 -5.74 13.21 6.83
C VAL A 192 -5.93 14.21 7.97
N THR A 193 -6.37 15.45 7.68
CA THR A 193 -6.72 16.44 8.69
C THR A 193 -7.94 15.98 9.49
N LEU A 194 -8.94 15.41 8.80
CA LEU A 194 -10.10 14.79 9.44
C LEU A 194 -9.71 13.58 10.28
N ALA A 195 -8.84 12.71 9.76
CA ALA A 195 -8.30 11.56 10.48
C ALA A 195 -7.50 11.95 11.73
N GLY A 196 -6.88 13.15 11.72
CA GLY A 196 -6.26 13.78 12.88
C GLY A 196 -7.24 14.42 13.86
N TRP A 197 -8.56 14.17 13.69
CA TRP A 197 -9.63 14.68 14.54
C TRP A 197 -9.77 16.21 14.51
N ASN A 198 -9.46 16.82 13.35
CA ASN A 198 -9.65 18.26 13.11
C ASN A 198 -10.67 18.49 11.97
N PRO A 199 -11.97 18.30 12.22
CA PRO A 199 -13.00 18.44 11.18
C PRO A 199 -13.14 19.87 10.65
N TRP A 200 -12.93 20.89 11.47
CA TRP A 200 -12.94 22.29 11.05
C TRP A 200 -11.84 22.60 10.04
N GLY A 201 -10.61 22.14 10.34
CA GLY A 201 -9.48 22.26 9.42
C GLY A 201 -9.72 21.49 8.13
N ALA A 202 -10.29 20.28 8.21
CA ALA A 202 -10.60 19.47 7.04
C ALA A 202 -11.63 20.13 6.12
N SER A 203 -12.73 20.69 6.70
CA SER A 203 -13.73 21.45 5.93
C SER A 203 -13.13 22.70 5.30
N SER A 204 -12.29 23.45 6.03
CA SER A 204 -11.62 24.64 5.48
C SER A 204 -10.73 24.29 4.29
N VAL A 205 -9.96 23.20 4.36
CA VAL A 205 -9.11 22.71 3.24
C VAL A 205 -9.97 22.31 2.05
N ALA A 206 -11.04 21.54 2.27
CA ALA A 206 -11.92 21.10 1.19
C ALA A 206 -12.65 22.27 0.53
N ALA A 207 -13.11 23.24 1.31
CA ALA A 207 -13.78 24.45 0.80
C ALA A 207 -12.81 25.31 -0.04
N ALA A 208 -11.57 25.50 0.40
CA ALA A 208 -10.55 26.20 -0.38
C ALA A 208 -10.24 25.45 -1.70
N ALA A 209 -10.14 24.13 -1.65
CA ALA A 209 -9.93 23.31 -2.84
C ALA A 209 -11.09 23.42 -3.85
N ARG A 210 -12.35 23.48 -3.36
CA ARG A 210 -13.53 23.73 -4.21
C ARG A 210 -13.46 25.08 -4.92
N GLN A 211 -13.01 26.13 -4.23
CA GLN A 211 -12.82 27.45 -4.84
C GLN A 211 -11.79 27.44 -5.95
N GLN A 212 -10.73 26.65 -5.79
CA GLN A 212 -9.64 26.56 -6.77
C GLN A 212 -9.94 25.63 -7.94
N HIS A 213 -10.54 24.45 -7.67
CA HIS A 213 -10.72 23.37 -8.65
C HIS A 213 -12.17 23.13 -9.08
N GLY A 214 -13.10 23.95 -8.57
CA GLY A 214 -14.53 23.80 -8.80
C GLY A 214 -15.19 22.72 -7.90
N ASP A 215 -16.50 22.60 -8.06
CA ASP A 215 -17.33 21.67 -7.28
C ASP A 215 -17.19 20.21 -7.75
N GLN A 216 -15.98 19.68 -7.62
CA GLN A 216 -15.77 18.26 -7.87
C GLN A 216 -16.51 17.42 -6.81
N PRO A 217 -17.21 16.32 -7.17
CA PRO A 217 -18.04 15.56 -6.24
C PRO A 217 -17.29 15.09 -4.98
N VAL A 218 -16.03 14.71 -5.10
CA VAL A 218 -15.21 14.28 -3.95
C VAL A 218 -14.92 15.43 -3.00
N LEU A 219 -14.58 16.61 -3.52
CA LEU A 219 -14.30 17.79 -2.70
C LEU A 219 -15.57 18.31 -2.01
N VAL A 220 -16.69 18.29 -2.71
CA VAL A 220 -18.03 18.66 -2.13
C VAL A 220 -18.39 17.70 -1.00
N GLY A 221 -18.21 16.39 -1.22
CA GLY A 221 -18.46 15.38 -0.19
C GLY A 221 -17.57 15.55 1.04
N LEU A 222 -16.25 15.76 0.83
CA LEU A 222 -15.30 15.98 1.93
C LEU A 222 -15.61 17.24 2.74
N ASP A 223 -15.93 18.35 2.09
CA ASP A 223 -16.31 19.59 2.77
C ASP A 223 -17.58 19.40 3.61
N ALA A 224 -18.63 18.83 3.02
CA ALA A 224 -19.90 18.63 3.69
C ALA A 224 -19.79 17.67 4.89
N ILE A 225 -19.11 16.52 4.72
CA ILE A 225 -18.89 15.55 5.81
C ILE A 225 -18.07 16.18 6.93
N SER A 226 -16.96 16.84 6.59
CA SER A 226 -16.09 17.45 7.58
C SER A 226 -16.81 18.54 8.37
N ALA A 227 -17.64 19.36 7.71
CA ALA A 227 -18.44 20.38 8.36
C ALA A 227 -19.47 19.78 9.35
N VAL A 228 -20.15 18.70 8.96
CA VAL A 228 -21.11 18.00 9.83
C VAL A 228 -20.40 17.42 11.06
N LEU A 229 -19.25 16.77 10.87
CA LEU A 229 -18.44 16.21 11.97
C LEU A 229 -17.88 17.31 12.89
N GLY A 230 -17.69 18.52 12.35
CA GLY A 230 -17.34 19.72 13.11
C GLY A 230 -18.52 20.38 13.87
N GLY A 231 -19.71 19.76 13.86
CA GLY A 231 -20.89 20.28 14.54
C GLY A 231 -21.84 21.11 13.66
N GLY A 232 -21.55 21.26 12.38
CA GLY A 232 -22.39 21.93 11.39
C GLY A 232 -23.59 21.09 10.95
N LEU A 233 -24.47 20.71 11.90
CA LEU A 233 -25.60 19.80 11.63
C LEU A 233 -26.58 20.34 10.58
N TRP A 234 -26.64 21.64 10.37
CA TRP A 234 -27.45 22.25 9.29
C TRP A 234 -26.97 21.87 7.90
N ARG A 235 -25.72 21.41 7.74
CA ARG A 235 -25.17 20.90 6.48
C ARG A 235 -25.43 19.40 6.28
N LEU A 236 -26.10 18.72 7.18
CA LEU A 236 -26.44 17.30 7.07
C LEU A 236 -27.19 16.96 5.77
N PRO A 237 -28.19 17.73 5.31
CA PRO A 237 -28.86 17.46 4.02
C PRO A 237 -27.89 17.54 2.84
N GLU A 238 -26.95 18.51 2.84
CA GLU A 238 -25.93 18.63 1.81
C GLU A 238 -24.98 17.43 1.83
N ALA A 239 -24.52 17.00 3.00
CA ALA A 239 -23.66 15.83 3.14
C ALA A 239 -24.33 14.55 2.61
N VAL A 240 -25.59 14.31 2.96
CA VAL A 240 -26.36 13.15 2.48
C VAL A 240 -26.54 13.19 0.96
N GLN A 241 -26.77 14.36 0.36
CA GLN A 241 -26.93 14.50 -1.09
C GLN A 241 -25.59 14.41 -1.85
N SER A 242 -24.48 14.85 -1.27
CA SER A 242 -23.16 14.86 -1.92
C SER A 242 -22.43 13.52 -1.86
N LEU A 243 -22.73 12.66 -0.88
CA LEU A 243 -22.10 11.35 -0.73
C LEU A 243 -22.30 10.42 -1.94
N PRO A 244 -23.51 10.16 -2.44
CA PRO A 244 -23.69 9.24 -3.57
C PRO A 244 -22.99 9.71 -4.86
N PRO A 245 -23.00 11.00 -5.24
CA PRO A 245 -22.18 11.49 -6.36
C PRO A 245 -20.69 11.30 -6.15
N ALA A 246 -20.17 11.55 -4.93
CA ALA A 246 -18.76 11.38 -4.61
C ALA A 246 -18.33 9.91 -4.72
N VAL A 247 -19.10 8.99 -4.16
CA VAL A 247 -18.85 7.54 -4.26
C VAL A 247 -18.87 7.08 -5.72
N ARG A 248 -19.90 7.46 -6.49
CA ARG A 248 -19.97 7.11 -7.91
C ARG A 248 -18.83 7.68 -8.74
N ALA A 249 -18.32 8.87 -8.41
CA ALA A 249 -17.17 9.46 -9.10
C ALA A 249 -15.89 8.63 -8.85
N VAL A 250 -15.70 8.15 -7.62
CA VAL A 250 -14.60 7.24 -7.26
C VAL A 250 -14.74 5.91 -7.98
N GLU A 251 -15.89 5.24 -7.90
CA GLU A 251 -16.16 3.97 -8.58
C GLU A 251 -15.94 4.06 -10.09
N LYS A 252 -16.46 5.13 -10.73
CA LYS A 252 -16.28 5.35 -12.17
C LYS A 252 -14.78 5.49 -12.52
N SER A 253 -13.99 6.17 -11.72
CA SER A 253 -12.56 6.34 -11.98
C SER A 253 -11.77 5.03 -11.84
N LEU A 254 -12.16 4.16 -10.91
CA LEU A 254 -11.57 2.83 -10.73
C LEU A 254 -11.90 1.91 -11.92
N ASN A 255 -13.17 1.82 -12.31
CA ASN A 255 -13.62 0.96 -13.42
C ASN A 255 -13.05 1.39 -14.78
N SER A 256 -12.70 2.66 -14.95
CA SER A 256 -12.09 3.16 -16.19
C SER A 256 -10.69 2.61 -16.43
N GLN A 257 -9.97 2.21 -15.37
CA GLN A 257 -8.65 1.58 -15.50
C GLN A 257 -8.71 0.09 -15.84
N GLU A 258 -9.69 -0.64 -15.34
CA GLU A 258 -9.85 -2.06 -15.67
C GLU A 258 -10.07 -2.28 -17.18
N ASN A 259 -10.82 -1.36 -17.83
CA ASN A 259 -11.10 -1.42 -19.27
C ASN A 259 -9.90 -0.99 -20.16
N THR A 260 -8.90 -0.31 -19.62
CA THR A 260 -7.67 0.06 -20.37
C THR A 260 -6.53 -0.94 -20.18
N SER A 261 -6.68 -1.91 -19.28
CA SER A 261 -5.66 -2.92 -18.94
C SER A 261 -5.96 -4.31 -19.53
N ASN A 262 -7.08 -4.47 -20.26
CA ASN A 262 -7.46 -5.64 -21.06
C ASN A 262 -7.26 -5.35 -22.56
#